data_8e4491fa8ffd458ff1e82d071451bc60
#
_entry.id   8e4491fa8ffd458ff1e82d071451bc60
#
_cell.length_a   1.000
_cell.length_b   1.000
_cell.length_c   1.000
_cell.angle_alpha   90.00
_cell.angle_beta   90.00
_cell.angle_gamma   90.00
#
_symmetry.space_group_name_H-M   'P 1'
#
loop_
_entity.id
_entity.type
_entity.pdbx_description
1 polymer ?
#
loop_
_entity_poly.entity_id
_entity_poly.type
_entity_poly.pdbx_seq_one_letter_code
_entity_poly.pdbx_strand_id
1 'polypeptide(L)'
;GTVSLLHSLVDAGADIVELGVPFSDPMSEGAVIQKGHERALANGMSLQRVLGMVADFRKDDDRTPIVMMGYVNPIERFGYETFASASADAGVDGLITVDLPPEEVDAIDSALKAVGLDNIFLISPTTPEPRVQKIVERARGFIYYVAVKGVTGSGQLDTNEVARSVSLIREKTELPIAVGFGIKDAASASA
;
A
#
# COMPACT_ATOMS: atom_id res chain seq x y z
N GLY A 1 -8.80 -16.27 11.11
CA GLY A 1 -7.86 -15.19 11.40
C GLY A 1 -7.41 -14.49 10.14
N THR A 2 -6.48 -13.51 10.24
CA THR A 2 -6.03 -12.71 9.06
C THR A 2 -5.45 -13.59 7.96
N VAL A 3 -4.56 -14.53 8.27
CA VAL A 3 -3.96 -15.44 7.27
C VAL A 3 -5.02 -16.23 6.51
N SER A 4 -5.99 -16.81 7.21
CA SER A 4 -7.10 -17.51 6.56
C SER A 4 -7.94 -16.59 5.65
N LEU A 5 -8.13 -15.32 6.03
CA LEU A 5 -8.80 -14.33 5.19
C LEU A 5 -7.99 -14.01 3.92
N LEU A 6 -6.67 -13.89 4.03
CA LEU A 6 -5.80 -13.67 2.87
C LEU A 6 -5.95 -14.79 1.84
N HIS A 7 -5.88 -16.06 2.27
CA HIS A 7 -6.13 -17.21 1.38
C HIS A 7 -7.52 -17.16 0.75
N SER A 8 -8.56 -16.82 1.53
CA SER A 8 -9.92 -16.70 0.98
C SER A 8 -10.05 -15.59 -0.07
N LEU A 9 -9.31 -14.48 0.07
CA LEU A 9 -9.29 -13.41 -0.93
C LEU A 9 -8.62 -13.87 -2.22
N VAL A 10 -7.50 -14.59 -2.11
CA VAL A 10 -6.80 -15.16 -3.28
C VAL A 10 -7.67 -16.20 -3.97
N ASP A 11 -8.30 -17.11 -3.23
CA ASP A 11 -9.25 -18.10 -3.78
C ASP A 11 -10.43 -17.43 -4.50
N ALA A 12 -10.83 -16.23 -4.05
CA ALA A 12 -11.88 -15.43 -4.68
C ALA A 12 -11.40 -14.63 -5.90
N GLY A 13 -10.10 -14.67 -6.23
CA GLY A 13 -9.52 -14.07 -7.41
C GLY A 13 -8.75 -12.78 -7.18
N ALA A 14 -8.30 -12.48 -5.95
CA ALA A 14 -7.39 -11.37 -5.71
C ALA A 14 -6.00 -11.68 -6.30
N ASP A 15 -5.50 -10.80 -7.18
CA ASP A 15 -4.20 -10.93 -7.82
C ASP A 15 -3.06 -10.38 -6.95
N ILE A 16 -3.34 -9.40 -6.09
CA ILE A 16 -2.39 -8.78 -5.15
C ILE A 16 -3.12 -8.59 -3.82
N VAL A 17 -2.43 -8.82 -2.72
CA VAL A 17 -2.96 -8.56 -1.38
C VAL A 17 -2.26 -7.37 -0.76
N GLU A 18 -3.06 -6.40 -0.29
CA GLU A 18 -2.56 -5.26 0.48
C GLU A 18 -2.83 -5.49 1.98
N LEU A 19 -1.77 -5.51 2.78
CA LEU A 19 -1.84 -5.79 4.21
C LEU A 19 -1.49 -4.56 5.04
N GLY A 20 -2.49 -4.02 5.75
CA GLY A 20 -2.33 -2.85 6.61
C GLY A 20 -1.52 -3.12 7.88
N VAL A 21 -0.53 -2.26 8.15
CA VAL A 21 0.22 -2.25 9.41
C VAL A 21 -0.46 -1.32 10.40
N PRO A 22 -0.92 -1.80 11.57
CA PRO A 22 -1.63 -0.96 12.51
C PRO A 22 -0.70 0.08 13.15
N PHE A 23 -1.22 1.30 13.30
CA PHE A 23 -0.54 2.44 13.91
C PHE A 23 -1.51 3.20 14.83
N SER A 24 -0.99 3.84 15.88
CA SER A 24 -1.80 4.56 16.87
C SER A 24 -2.39 5.87 16.33
N ASP A 25 -1.71 6.48 15.34
CA ASP A 25 -2.05 7.81 14.83
C ASP A 25 -2.27 7.82 13.31
N PRO A 26 -3.26 7.07 12.79
CA PRO A 26 -3.48 6.88 11.35
C PRO A 26 -4.19 8.09 10.76
N MET A 27 -3.49 9.22 10.62
CA MET A 27 -4.04 10.53 10.26
C MET A 27 -4.70 10.61 8.88
N SER A 28 -4.31 9.75 7.95
CA SER A 28 -4.86 9.73 6.59
C SER A 28 -6.05 8.79 6.43
N GLU A 29 -6.40 8.06 7.50
CA GLU A 29 -7.44 7.05 7.46
C GLU A 29 -8.81 7.60 7.91
N GLY A 30 -9.89 7.00 7.40
CA GLY A 30 -11.23 7.28 7.88
C GLY A 30 -11.54 6.53 9.19
N ALA A 31 -12.63 6.93 9.84
CA ALA A 31 -13.04 6.40 11.13
C ALA A 31 -13.20 4.86 11.17
N VAL A 32 -13.50 4.23 10.05
CA VAL A 32 -13.65 2.76 9.96
C VAL A 32 -12.29 2.08 10.09
N ILE A 33 -11.31 2.53 9.33
CA ILE A 33 -9.94 1.98 9.35
C ILE A 33 -9.26 2.33 10.67
N GLN A 34 -9.43 3.56 11.18
CA GLN A 34 -8.90 3.95 12.48
C GLN A 34 -9.37 2.99 13.60
N LYS A 35 -10.66 2.66 13.64
CA LYS A 35 -11.19 1.66 14.60
C LYS A 35 -10.60 0.26 14.36
N GLY A 36 -10.24 -0.07 13.13
CA GLY A 36 -9.51 -1.29 12.80
C GLY A 36 -8.12 -1.31 13.44
N HIS A 37 -7.35 -0.22 13.30
CA HIS A 37 -6.05 -0.03 13.94
C HIS A 37 -6.14 -0.14 15.46
N GLU A 38 -7.09 0.58 16.09
CA GLU A 38 -7.33 0.55 17.54
C GLU A 38 -7.59 -0.88 18.04
N ARG A 39 -8.46 -1.64 17.35
CA ARG A 39 -8.75 -3.04 17.72
C ARG A 39 -7.53 -3.95 17.55
N ALA A 40 -6.76 -3.76 16.48
CA ALA A 40 -5.56 -4.55 16.24
C ALA A 40 -4.50 -4.29 17.32
N LEU A 41 -4.24 -3.02 17.66
CA LEU A 41 -3.30 -2.63 18.69
C LEU A 41 -3.75 -3.12 20.07
N ALA A 42 -5.05 -3.01 20.42
CA ALA A 42 -5.60 -3.51 21.69
C ALA A 42 -5.42 -5.04 21.82
N ASN A 43 -5.35 -5.77 20.72
CA ASN A 43 -5.03 -7.21 20.69
C ASN A 43 -3.52 -7.49 20.58
N GLY A 44 -2.68 -6.49 20.80
CA GLY A 44 -1.22 -6.62 20.84
C GLY A 44 -0.60 -6.80 19.46
N MET A 45 -1.28 -6.39 18.37
CA MET A 45 -0.70 -6.41 17.03
C MET A 45 0.47 -5.42 16.95
N SER A 46 1.50 -5.81 16.22
CA SER A 46 2.70 -5.01 15.95
C SER A 46 3.21 -5.29 14.55
N LEU A 47 4.11 -4.42 14.04
CA LEU A 47 4.78 -4.62 12.76
C LEU A 47 5.42 -6.02 12.67
N GLN A 48 6.13 -6.46 13.71
CA GLN A 48 6.75 -7.78 13.74
C GLN A 48 5.72 -8.91 13.63
N ARG A 49 4.55 -8.78 14.27
CA ARG A 49 3.48 -9.78 14.15
C ARG A 49 2.82 -9.79 12.78
N VAL A 50 2.74 -8.63 12.12
CA VAL A 50 2.26 -8.54 10.73
C VAL A 50 3.23 -9.28 9.80
N LEU A 51 4.54 -9.07 9.95
CA LEU A 51 5.55 -9.85 9.20
C LEU A 51 5.42 -11.36 9.45
N GLY A 52 5.17 -11.76 10.70
CA GLY A 52 4.87 -13.17 11.02
C GLY A 52 3.64 -13.71 10.31
N MET A 53 2.59 -12.90 10.11
CA MET A 53 1.41 -13.32 9.32
C MET A 53 1.75 -13.48 7.84
N VAL A 54 2.61 -12.64 7.28
CA VAL A 54 3.10 -12.80 5.90
C VAL A 54 3.87 -14.11 5.78
N ALA A 55 4.80 -14.38 6.69
CA ALA A 55 5.56 -15.63 6.70
C ALA A 55 4.67 -16.88 6.85
N ASP A 56 3.59 -16.77 7.65
CA ASP A 56 2.61 -17.85 7.77
C ASP A 56 1.81 -18.05 6.47
N PHE A 57 1.39 -16.98 5.81
CA PHE A 57 0.71 -17.04 4.51
C PHE A 57 1.61 -17.69 3.44
N ARG A 58 2.89 -17.35 3.43
CA ARG A 58 3.88 -17.88 2.47
C ARG A 58 4.12 -19.39 2.57
N LYS A 59 3.70 -20.04 3.64
CA LYS A 59 3.81 -21.51 3.76
C LYS A 59 2.93 -22.25 2.74
N ASP A 60 1.83 -21.61 2.34
CA ASP A 60 0.83 -22.21 1.46
C ASP A 60 0.67 -21.45 0.13
N ASP A 61 1.19 -20.23 0.03
CA ASP A 61 1.17 -19.40 -1.18
C ASP A 61 2.48 -18.63 -1.34
N ASP A 62 3.28 -19.04 -2.32
CA ASP A 62 4.57 -18.43 -2.68
C ASP A 62 4.49 -17.51 -3.92
N ARG A 63 3.28 -17.27 -4.46
CA ARG A 63 3.06 -16.61 -5.74
C ARG A 63 2.33 -15.29 -5.66
N THR A 64 1.28 -15.20 -4.83
CA THR A 64 0.45 -13.99 -4.75
C THR A 64 1.23 -12.85 -4.11
N PRO A 65 1.46 -11.72 -4.81
CA PRO A 65 2.18 -10.59 -4.24
C PRO A 65 1.50 -10.03 -2.98
N ILE A 66 2.30 -9.76 -1.95
CA ILE A 66 1.87 -9.07 -0.74
C ILE A 66 2.56 -7.73 -0.64
N VAL A 67 1.76 -6.67 -0.59
CA VAL A 67 2.20 -5.30 -0.37
C VAL A 67 1.81 -4.89 1.05
N MET A 68 2.78 -4.45 1.83
CA MET A 68 2.48 -3.85 3.14
C MET A 68 2.12 -2.38 2.97
N MET A 69 1.08 -1.92 3.66
CA MET A 69 0.69 -0.51 3.69
C MET A 69 0.71 0.01 5.12
N GLY A 70 1.39 1.13 5.34
CA GLY A 70 1.51 1.70 6.68
C GLY A 70 2.08 3.11 6.71
N TYR A 71 2.43 3.52 7.90
CA TYR A 71 3.02 4.83 8.21
C TYR A 71 4.52 4.69 8.44
N VAL A 72 5.27 5.76 8.15
CA VAL A 72 6.75 5.73 8.25
C VAL A 72 7.22 5.53 9.69
N ASN A 73 6.55 6.11 10.67
CA ASN A 73 7.00 6.09 12.07
C ASN A 73 7.24 4.68 12.65
N PRO A 74 6.33 3.69 12.53
CA PRO A 74 6.61 2.32 12.95
C PRO A 74 7.81 1.69 12.25
N ILE A 75 8.02 2.01 10.96
CA ILE A 75 9.10 1.47 10.14
C ILE A 75 10.44 2.09 10.55
N GLU A 76 10.48 3.41 10.71
CA GLU A 76 11.66 4.13 11.16
C GLU A 76 12.11 3.66 12.56
N ARG A 77 11.15 3.47 13.47
CA ARG A 77 11.43 2.93 14.81
C ARG A 77 11.97 1.49 14.77
N PHE A 78 11.58 0.69 13.79
CA PHE A 78 12.10 -0.67 13.56
C PHE A 78 13.51 -0.63 12.96
N GLY A 79 13.84 0.45 12.24
CA GLY A 79 15.07 0.65 11.47
C GLY A 79 14.90 0.18 10.02
N TYR A 80 15.20 1.04 9.05
CA TYR A 80 14.91 0.79 7.63
C TYR A 80 15.56 -0.47 7.10
N GLU A 81 16.84 -0.70 7.37
CA GLU A 81 17.57 -1.89 6.92
C GLU A 81 17.03 -3.16 7.61
N THR A 82 16.75 -3.08 8.91
CA THR A 82 16.20 -4.20 9.69
C THR A 82 14.81 -4.55 9.20
N PHE A 83 13.98 -3.53 8.92
CA PHE A 83 12.65 -3.70 8.35
C PHE A 83 12.70 -4.33 6.96
N ALA A 84 13.56 -3.81 6.08
CA ALA A 84 13.70 -4.32 4.72
C ALA A 84 14.12 -5.79 4.71
N SER A 85 15.16 -6.15 5.49
CA SER A 85 15.59 -7.55 5.63
C SER A 85 14.48 -8.44 6.18
N ALA A 86 13.85 -8.05 7.28
CA ALA A 86 12.77 -8.85 7.89
C ALA A 86 11.55 -8.99 6.97
N SER A 87 11.25 -7.97 6.15
CA SER A 87 10.18 -8.01 5.17
C SER A 87 10.49 -8.97 4.02
N ALA A 88 11.72 -8.94 3.49
CA ALA A 88 12.16 -9.87 2.47
C ALA A 88 12.16 -11.33 3.00
N ASP A 89 12.67 -11.56 4.20
CA ASP A 89 12.67 -12.87 4.85
C ASP A 89 11.25 -13.41 5.09
N ALA A 90 10.30 -12.53 5.38
CA ALA A 90 8.88 -12.88 5.53
C ALA A 90 8.18 -13.15 4.18
N GLY A 91 8.74 -12.69 3.06
CA GLY A 91 8.16 -12.82 1.72
C GLY A 91 7.22 -11.67 1.34
N VAL A 92 7.48 -10.46 1.83
CA VAL A 92 6.83 -9.23 1.34
C VAL A 92 7.41 -8.88 -0.02
N ASP A 93 6.58 -8.36 -0.93
CA ASP A 93 7.00 -7.94 -2.29
C ASP A 93 7.15 -6.42 -2.41
N GLY A 94 6.37 -5.66 -1.67
CA GLY A 94 6.41 -4.20 -1.75
C GLY A 94 5.88 -3.48 -0.51
N LEU A 95 6.13 -2.17 -0.49
CA LEU A 95 5.72 -1.27 0.58
C LEU A 95 5.04 -0.03 0.03
N ILE A 96 3.92 0.35 0.63
CA ILE A 96 3.28 1.66 0.51
C ILE A 96 3.44 2.39 1.84
N THR A 97 4.11 3.54 1.84
CA THR A 97 4.15 4.45 2.99
C THR A 97 3.22 5.62 2.75
N VAL A 98 2.20 5.77 3.60
CA VAL A 98 1.10 6.73 3.41
C VAL A 98 1.55 8.18 3.58
N ASP A 99 2.50 8.41 4.47
CA ASP A 99 2.93 9.73 4.97
C ASP A 99 4.37 10.11 4.60
N LEU A 100 5.03 9.32 3.74
CA LEU A 100 6.41 9.59 3.34
C LEU A 100 6.46 10.25 1.95
N PRO A 101 6.88 11.52 1.85
CA PRO A 101 6.98 12.21 0.57
C PRO A 101 8.18 11.74 -0.24
N PRO A 102 8.13 11.83 -1.59
CA PRO A 102 9.22 11.36 -2.46
C PRO A 102 10.55 12.09 -2.23
N GLU A 103 10.52 13.24 -1.58
CA GLU A 103 11.72 14.02 -1.22
C GLU A 103 12.49 13.44 -0.02
N GLU A 104 11.87 12.58 0.79
CA GLU A 104 12.44 12.06 2.05
C GLU A 104 12.64 10.54 2.03
N VAL A 105 12.43 9.88 0.88
CA VAL A 105 12.44 8.40 0.80
C VAL A 105 13.82 7.77 0.68
N ASP A 106 14.89 8.53 0.50
CA ASP A 106 16.20 7.99 0.08
C ASP A 106 16.73 6.86 0.98
N ALA A 107 16.56 6.99 2.30
CA ALA A 107 17.03 5.98 3.24
C ALA A 107 16.26 4.66 3.14
N ILE A 108 14.92 4.75 3.19
CA ILE A 108 14.07 3.55 3.10
C ILE A 108 14.10 2.95 1.69
N ASP A 109 14.13 3.78 0.64
CA ASP A 109 14.18 3.31 -0.75
C ASP A 109 15.46 2.52 -1.02
N SER A 110 16.60 2.98 -0.49
CA SER A 110 17.88 2.28 -0.57
C SER A 110 17.83 0.92 0.14
N ALA A 111 17.24 0.87 1.32
CA ALA A 111 17.09 -0.36 2.10
C ALA A 111 16.18 -1.38 1.38
N LEU A 112 15.03 -0.95 0.88
CA LEU A 112 14.09 -1.79 0.13
C LEU A 112 14.74 -2.33 -1.15
N LYS A 113 15.41 -1.46 -1.90
CA LYS A 113 16.09 -1.84 -3.15
C LYS A 113 17.20 -2.86 -2.92
N ALA A 114 17.93 -2.76 -1.82
CA ALA A 114 19.00 -3.69 -1.49
C ALA A 114 18.53 -5.15 -1.32
N VAL A 115 17.26 -5.35 -0.98
CA VAL A 115 16.64 -6.67 -0.77
C VAL A 115 15.59 -7.02 -1.83
N GLY A 116 15.44 -6.20 -2.87
CA GLY A 116 14.54 -6.46 -3.99
C GLY A 116 13.07 -6.17 -3.73
N LEU A 117 12.72 -5.38 -2.71
CA LEU A 117 11.36 -4.95 -2.44
C LEU A 117 10.99 -3.70 -3.24
N ASP A 118 9.75 -3.65 -3.72
CA ASP A 118 9.22 -2.50 -4.43
C ASP A 118 8.76 -1.39 -3.48
N ASN A 119 9.12 -0.15 -3.83
CA ASN A 119 8.62 1.05 -3.16
C ASN A 119 7.50 1.65 -4.02
N ILE A 120 6.26 1.52 -3.55
CA ILE A 120 5.05 1.90 -4.26
C ILE A 120 4.59 3.26 -3.74
N PHE A 121 4.35 4.19 -4.64
CA PHE A 121 3.98 5.56 -4.29
C PHE A 121 2.53 5.86 -4.57
N LEU A 122 1.97 6.76 -3.75
CA LEU A 122 0.63 7.28 -3.86
C LEU A 122 0.62 8.55 -4.74
N ILE A 123 -0.30 8.60 -5.69
CA ILE A 123 -0.65 9.82 -6.43
C ILE A 123 -2.12 10.12 -6.18
N SER A 124 -2.45 11.37 -5.89
CA SER A 124 -3.82 11.85 -5.67
C SER A 124 -4.23 12.88 -6.71
N PRO A 125 -5.52 13.20 -6.86
CA PRO A 125 -5.99 14.27 -7.75
C PRO A 125 -5.39 15.64 -7.46
N THR A 126 -4.85 15.84 -6.27
CA THR A 126 -4.21 17.10 -5.84
C THR A 126 -2.70 17.10 -6.01
N THR A 127 -2.09 16.00 -6.47
CA THR A 127 -0.64 15.91 -6.68
C THR A 127 -0.24 16.75 -7.89
N PRO A 128 0.60 17.81 -7.71
CA PRO A 128 1.03 18.66 -8.81
C PRO A 128 1.87 17.88 -9.83
N GLU A 129 1.77 18.25 -11.11
CA GLU A 129 2.46 17.56 -12.20
C GLU A 129 4.00 17.40 -11.99
N PRO A 130 4.75 18.41 -11.52
CA PRO A 130 6.19 18.24 -11.24
C PRO A 130 6.46 17.18 -10.16
N ARG A 131 5.51 16.99 -9.23
CA ARG A 131 5.62 15.95 -8.19
C ARG A 131 5.27 14.57 -8.72
N VAL A 132 4.31 14.47 -9.64
CA VAL A 132 4.01 13.23 -10.35
C VAL A 132 5.29 12.72 -11.05
N GLN A 133 6.02 13.60 -11.73
CA GLN A 133 7.28 13.24 -12.39
C GLN A 133 8.30 12.66 -11.41
N LYS A 134 8.53 13.31 -10.26
CA LYS A 134 9.44 12.82 -9.21
C LYS A 134 9.01 11.45 -8.65
N ILE A 135 7.70 11.24 -8.49
CA ILE A 135 7.15 9.99 -8.00
C ILE A 135 7.43 8.85 -8.99
N VAL A 136 7.09 9.03 -10.26
CA VAL A 136 7.24 7.96 -11.26
C VAL A 136 8.69 7.59 -11.51
N GLU A 137 9.64 8.51 -11.34
CA GLU A 137 11.09 8.26 -11.44
C GLU A 137 11.62 7.37 -10.31
N ARG A 138 10.95 7.34 -9.17
CA ARG A 138 11.36 6.58 -7.97
C ARG A 138 10.54 5.31 -7.75
N ALA A 139 9.32 5.29 -8.26
CA ALA A 139 8.39 4.19 -8.04
C ALA A 139 8.86 2.89 -8.68
N ARG A 140 8.53 1.79 -8.01
CA ARG A 140 8.68 0.42 -8.51
C ARG A 140 7.38 -0.35 -8.25
N GLY A 141 7.24 -1.52 -8.90
CA GLY A 141 6.02 -2.31 -8.82
C GLY A 141 4.86 -1.67 -9.56
N PHE A 142 4.16 -0.76 -8.93
CA PHE A 142 3.04 -0.02 -9.53
C PHE A 142 2.87 1.37 -8.90
N ILE A 143 2.02 2.20 -9.51
CA ILE A 143 1.57 3.47 -8.93
C ILE A 143 0.20 3.26 -8.30
N TYR A 144 0.02 3.70 -7.05
CA TYR A 144 -1.28 3.69 -6.39
C TYR A 144 -1.98 5.05 -6.57
N TYR A 145 -3.03 5.08 -7.40
CA TYR A 145 -3.82 6.29 -7.59
C TYR A 145 -4.97 6.35 -6.60
N VAL A 146 -4.96 7.35 -5.73
CA VAL A 146 -6.02 7.61 -4.75
C VAL A 146 -7.15 8.37 -5.45
N ALA A 147 -8.23 7.68 -5.83
CA ALA A 147 -9.27 8.20 -6.72
C ALA A 147 -10.23 9.22 -6.09
N VAL A 148 -10.21 9.41 -4.77
CA VAL A 148 -11.17 10.25 -4.04
C VAL A 148 -10.47 11.28 -3.16
N LYS A 149 -10.97 12.51 -3.19
CA LYS A 149 -10.58 13.56 -2.22
C LYS A 149 -11.26 13.26 -0.88
N GLY A 150 -10.50 12.80 0.11
CA GLY A 150 -11.02 12.50 1.45
C GLY A 150 -10.41 11.26 2.08
N VAL A 151 -11.10 10.72 3.08
CA VAL A 151 -10.68 9.53 3.83
C VAL A 151 -11.40 8.29 3.34
N THR A 152 -10.86 7.11 3.64
CA THR A 152 -11.45 5.81 3.28
C THR A 152 -12.93 5.72 3.67
N GLY A 153 -13.78 5.40 2.69
CA GLY A 153 -15.24 5.26 2.86
C GLY A 153 -16.04 6.55 2.65
N SER A 154 -15.40 7.67 2.28
CA SER A 154 -16.06 8.93 1.96
C SER A 154 -16.02 9.23 0.45
N GLY A 155 -17.13 9.73 -0.09
CA GLY A 155 -17.22 10.23 -1.46
C GLY A 155 -17.74 9.21 -2.50
N GLN A 156 -18.12 9.75 -3.66
CA GLN A 156 -18.46 8.98 -4.86
C GLN A 156 -17.28 9.02 -5.83
N LEU A 157 -17.03 7.91 -6.52
CA LEU A 157 -16.02 7.80 -7.56
C LEU A 157 -16.48 8.56 -8.81
N ASP A 158 -15.73 9.56 -9.24
CA ASP A 158 -15.89 10.17 -10.57
C ASP A 158 -14.99 9.42 -11.57
N THR A 159 -15.55 8.45 -12.26
CA THR A 159 -14.82 7.60 -13.22
C THR A 159 -14.20 8.41 -14.35
N ASN A 160 -14.79 9.53 -14.77
CA ASN A 160 -14.24 10.39 -15.82
C ASN A 160 -13.01 11.17 -15.32
N GLU A 161 -13.02 11.65 -14.08
CA GLU A 161 -11.86 12.29 -13.45
C GLU A 161 -10.71 11.26 -13.29
N VAL A 162 -11.04 10.06 -12.82
CA VAL A 162 -10.08 8.96 -12.69
C VAL A 162 -9.46 8.61 -14.03
N ALA A 163 -10.26 8.38 -15.06
CA ALA A 163 -9.75 8.00 -16.39
C ALA A 163 -8.80 9.06 -16.95
N ARG A 164 -9.13 10.35 -16.82
CA ARG A 164 -8.24 11.45 -17.24
C ARG A 164 -6.92 11.45 -16.48
N SER A 165 -6.98 11.34 -15.15
CA SER A 165 -5.79 11.34 -14.30
C SER A 165 -4.89 10.15 -14.57
N VAL A 166 -5.46 8.95 -14.71
CA VAL A 166 -4.73 7.73 -15.07
C VAL A 166 -4.05 7.87 -16.43
N SER A 167 -4.74 8.46 -17.43
CA SER A 167 -4.14 8.70 -18.74
C SER A 167 -2.94 9.63 -18.67
N LEU A 168 -3.01 10.73 -17.90
CA LEU A 168 -1.89 11.65 -17.69
C LEU A 168 -0.70 11.01 -16.97
N ILE A 169 -0.96 10.11 -16.02
CA ILE A 169 0.11 9.37 -15.33
C ILE A 169 0.75 8.37 -16.31
N ARG A 170 -0.03 7.68 -17.13
CA ARG A 170 0.48 6.74 -18.15
C ARG A 170 1.38 7.37 -19.19
N GLU A 171 1.24 8.66 -19.47
CA GLU A 171 2.17 9.39 -20.35
C GLU A 171 3.58 9.52 -19.75
N LYS A 172 3.73 9.29 -18.44
CA LYS A 172 4.98 9.50 -17.69
C LYS A 172 5.64 8.21 -17.21
N THR A 173 4.94 7.07 -17.27
CA THR A 173 5.45 5.79 -16.77
C THR A 173 4.82 4.60 -17.46
N GLU A 174 5.58 3.53 -17.61
CA GLU A 174 5.12 2.20 -18.05
C GLU A 174 4.64 1.32 -16.87
N LEU A 175 4.80 1.79 -15.62
CA LEU A 175 4.35 1.02 -14.46
C LEU A 175 2.83 0.84 -14.47
N PRO A 176 2.31 -0.30 -14.03
CA PRO A 176 0.89 -0.47 -13.79
C PRO A 176 0.34 0.59 -12.83
N ILE A 177 -0.91 0.96 -12.99
CA ILE A 177 -1.59 1.91 -12.12
C ILE A 177 -2.76 1.20 -11.46
N ALA A 178 -2.71 1.05 -10.15
CA ALA A 178 -3.81 0.55 -9.33
C ALA A 178 -4.65 1.74 -8.84
N VAL A 179 -5.96 1.67 -9.04
CA VAL A 179 -6.90 2.71 -8.58
C VAL A 179 -7.51 2.27 -7.27
N GLY A 180 -7.25 2.99 -6.20
CA GLY A 180 -7.83 2.76 -4.89
C GLY A 180 -8.89 3.79 -4.52
N PHE A 181 -9.74 3.42 -3.56
CA PHE A 181 -10.85 4.20 -3.01
C PHE A 181 -12.10 4.30 -3.92
N GLY A 182 -13.25 4.28 -3.28
CA GLY A 182 -14.54 4.47 -3.95
C GLY A 182 -15.08 3.24 -4.68
N ILE A 183 -14.29 2.18 -4.84
CA ILE A 183 -14.70 0.91 -5.45
C ILE A 183 -15.40 0.06 -4.38
N LYS A 184 -16.69 -0.24 -4.59
CA LYS A 184 -17.54 -0.92 -3.58
C LYS A 184 -18.21 -2.18 -4.10
N ASP A 185 -18.26 -2.36 -5.41
CA ASP A 185 -18.95 -3.43 -6.08
C ASP A 185 -18.37 -3.68 -7.49
N ALA A 186 -18.85 -4.74 -8.14
CA ALA A 186 -18.40 -5.12 -9.46
C ALA A 186 -18.65 -4.02 -10.52
N ALA A 187 -19.72 -3.24 -10.38
CA ALA A 187 -20.05 -2.17 -11.33
C ALA A 187 -19.02 -1.04 -11.24
N SER A 188 -18.68 -0.61 -10.03
CA SER A 188 -17.65 0.42 -9.81
C SER A 188 -16.23 -0.08 -10.14
N ALA A 189 -15.97 -1.38 -10.07
CA ALA A 189 -14.70 -1.97 -10.48
C ALA A 189 -14.55 -2.07 -12.01
N SER A 190 -15.68 -2.20 -12.74
CA SER A 190 -15.68 -2.36 -14.20
C SER A 190 -15.75 -1.02 -14.94
N ALA A 191 -16.03 0.08 -14.25
CA ALA A 191 -16.19 1.41 -14.84
C ALA A 191 -14.85 2.12 -15.01
#